data_b3b9cc8bffee7e2a30cbce2951bd8583
#
_entry.id   b3b9cc8bffee7e2a30cbce2951bd8583
#
_cell.length_a   1.000
_cell.length_b   1.000
_cell.length_c   1.000
_cell.angle_alpha   90.00
_cell.angle_beta   90.00
_cell.angle_gamma   90.00
#
_symmetry.space_group_name_H-M   'P 1'
#
loop_
_entity.id
_entity.type
_entity.pdbx_description
1 polymer ?
#
loop_
_entity_poly.entity_id
_entity_poly.type
_entity_poly.pdbx_seq_one_letter_code
_entity_poly.pdbx_strand_id
1 'polypeptide(L)'
;MRYCIILLTILTCQLELLAQADFSLDNIRHIGLPVVCITTVDGEEPTCDFVTHPEGSFGEGITNATKVPCRIVIIHKDDVLYDSGDYEKNISGATIKINGNTSAYHDNKPYKIKLQVKEDLLFRGDNKYKDKEWRLLKDARTLKTIIGLKMNELIGLPWTPAYQPCNVFVNNDYRGCYLLIESVKRNTDCRLNVSKNGFIVERDPYWWNENTFFSTNYFNPYNYYRWTWKYPDEEDVTEEHVTYIQNYMNQAEESIIDGTYEQYLDVESFASWLLAHDMMGTWDSGGANLYVMKYDDTPNSPLSLTNMWDFDTIFKMPKGSFSRIHLGTNDFYFPSLFNSSNNTFTNTYKQKWEKVKNSLPDELINFVTHFANSEEGKALQTSREYYSQRWNYNTNTVNEDIEEMISWFNGHIPLLDKAILNIDDGTSDIKPMMTHHDNCNSIIYNLQGQPVAKPEGGVYIINGKKYVIK
;
A
#
# COMPACT_ATOMS: atom_id res chain seq x y z
N MET A 1 69.85 -29.84 12.25
CA MET A 1 68.58 -30.45 12.64
C MET A 1 67.58 -29.30 12.90
N ARG A 2 66.98 -28.84 11.84
CA ARG A 2 65.98 -27.77 11.90
C ARG A 2 64.68 -28.46 12.18
N TYR A 3 64.18 -28.34 13.38
CA TYR A 3 62.83 -28.64 13.69
C TYR A 3 61.97 -27.54 13.01
N CYS A 4 61.49 -27.83 11.81
CA CYS A 4 60.27 -27.21 11.32
C CYS A 4 59.20 -27.64 12.32
N ILE A 5 59.01 -26.83 13.31
CA ILE A 5 57.75 -26.72 13.98
C ILE A 5 56.81 -26.19 12.88
N ILE A 6 56.25 -27.11 12.11
CA ILE A 6 54.99 -26.88 11.51
C ILE A 6 54.05 -26.67 12.70
N LEU A 7 54.04 -25.41 13.16
CA LEU A 7 52.83 -24.88 13.74
C LEU A 7 51.82 -25.09 12.61
N LEU A 8 51.25 -26.29 12.56
CA LEU A 8 49.89 -26.46 12.22
C LEU A 8 49.19 -25.58 13.25
N THR A 9 49.22 -24.26 13.06
CA THR A 9 48.08 -23.47 13.26
C THR A 9 47.07 -24.25 12.44
N ILE A 10 46.50 -25.23 13.09
CA ILE A 10 45.11 -25.47 13.02
C ILE A 10 44.57 -24.06 13.26
N LEU A 11 44.57 -23.27 12.18
CA LEU A 11 43.51 -22.41 11.89
C LEU A 11 42.33 -23.39 11.99
N THR A 12 41.91 -23.64 13.20
CA THR A 12 40.53 -23.69 13.47
C THR A 12 40.05 -22.40 12.87
N CYS A 13 39.88 -22.40 11.52
CA CYS A 13 38.65 -21.94 10.98
C CYS A 13 37.64 -22.54 11.96
N GLN A 14 37.32 -21.83 13.02
CA GLN A 14 35.96 -21.68 13.41
C GLN A 14 35.32 -21.08 12.16
N LEU A 15 35.13 -21.94 11.16
CA LEU A 15 33.81 -22.12 10.65
C LEU A 15 33.02 -22.23 11.95
N GLU A 16 32.56 -21.09 12.49
CA GLU A 16 31.25 -21.07 13.06
C GLU A 16 30.45 -21.79 11.96
N LEU A 17 30.23 -23.08 12.16
CA LEU A 17 29.05 -23.70 11.68
C LEU A 17 27.98 -22.76 12.26
N LEU A 18 27.57 -21.76 11.46
CA LEU A 18 26.33 -21.08 11.64
C LEU A 18 25.38 -22.26 11.70
N ALA A 19 24.97 -22.60 12.92
CA ALA A 19 24.10 -23.74 13.13
C ALA A 19 22.95 -23.47 12.17
N GLN A 20 22.84 -24.33 11.15
CA GLN A 20 21.84 -24.13 10.12
C GLN A 20 20.52 -24.00 10.86
N ALA A 21 19.80 -22.87 10.66
CA ALA A 21 18.59 -22.61 11.43
C ALA A 21 17.68 -23.83 11.34
N ASP A 22 17.20 -24.28 12.47
CA ASP A 22 16.19 -25.34 12.53
C ASP A 22 14.83 -24.71 12.19
N PHE A 23 14.42 -24.88 10.94
CA PHE A 23 13.11 -24.43 10.43
C PHE A 23 11.99 -25.42 10.75
N SER A 24 12.16 -26.36 11.67
CA SER A 24 11.09 -27.24 12.09
C SER A 24 9.94 -26.46 12.73
N LEU A 25 8.71 -26.96 12.53
CA LEU A 25 7.53 -26.37 13.16
C LEU A 25 7.68 -26.30 14.68
N ASP A 26 8.30 -27.35 15.27
CA ASP A 26 8.49 -27.42 16.73
C ASP A 26 9.36 -26.28 17.26
N ASN A 27 10.40 -25.89 16.54
CA ASN A 27 11.25 -24.78 16.90
C ASN A 27 10.56 -23.43 16.64
N ILE A 28 9.96 -23.24 15.47
CA ILE A 28 9.37 -21.97 15.06
C ILE A 28 8.15 -21.58 15.94
N ARG A 29 7.31 -22.52 16.35
CA ARG A 29 6.13 -22.24 17.18
C ARG A 29 6.47 -21.69 18.57
N HIS A 30 7.70 -21.92 19.07
CA HIS A 30 8.16 -21.44 20.36
C HIS A 30 8.82 -20.05 20.31
N ILE A 31 8.98 -19.44 19.12
CA ILE A 31 9.51 -18.08 18.99
C ILE A 31 8.56 -17.05 19.64
N GLY A 32 7.25 -17.30 19.62
CA GLY A 32 6.25 -16.46 20.29
C GLY A 32 5.29 -15.73 19.38
N LEU A 33 5.44 -15.81 18.04
CA LEU A 33 4.41 -15.42 17.08
C LEU A 33 3.48 -16.60 16.78
N PRO A 34 2.21 -16.35 16.44
CA PRO A 34 1.36 -17.38 15.86
C PRO A 34 1.99 -17.98 14.59
N VAL A 35 1.74 -19.25 14.35
CA VAL A 35 2.20 -19.96 13.15
C VAL A 35 0.99 -20.37 12.32
N VAL A 36 0.96 -19.91 11.09
CA VAL A 36 -0.06 -20.29 10.10
C VAL A 36 0.49 -21.45 9.29
N CYS A 37 -0.03 -22.65 9.52
CA CYS A 37 0.30 -23.89 8.80
C CYS A 37 -0.73 -24.12 7.72
N ILE A 38 -0.30 -24.14 6.47
CA ILE A 38 -1.14 -24.38 5.29
C ILE A 38 -0.73 -25.71 4.67
N THR A 39 -1.66 -26.64 4.63
CA THR A 39 -1.47 -27.94 3.96
C THR A 39 -2.40 -28.01 2.76
N THR A 40 -1.83 -27.98 1.58
CA THR A 40 -2.61 -28.06 0.33
C THR A 40 -3.00 -29.50 0.03
N VAL A 41 -4.10 -29.68 -0.69
CA VAL A 41 -4.52 -30.99 -1.16
C VAL A 41 -3.43 -31.55 -2.09
N ASP A 42 -3.07 -32.80 -1.89
CA ASP A 42 -2.02 -33.52 -2.64
C ASP A 42 -0.64 -32.85 -2.64
N GLY A 43 -0.39 -31.89 -1.73
CA GLY A 43 0.88 -31.16 -1.65
C GLY A 43 1.12 -30.18 -2.80
N GLU A 44 0.08 -29.80 -3.53
CA GLU A 44 0.17 -28.88 -4.67
C GLU A 44 0.64 -27.48 -4.21
N GLU A 45 1.71 -26.96 -4.83
CA GLU A 45 2.17 -25.61 -4.56
C GLU A 45 1.34 -24.57 -5.37
N PRO A 46 0.95 -23.44 -4.75
CA PRO A 46 0.35 -22.34 -5.50
C PRO A 46 1.31 -21.81 -6.56
N THR A 47 0.85 -21.68 -7.78
CA THR A 47 1.61 -21.15 -8.91
C THR A 47 0.94 -19.93 -9.53
N CYS A 48 1.69 -19.21 -10.34
CA CYS A 48 1.16 -18.13 -11.19
C CYS A 48 2.04 -17.98 -12.42
N ASP A 49 1.47 -17.47 -13.50
CA ASP A 49 2.20 -17.02 -14.68
C ASP A 49 2.39 -15.51 -14.62
N PHE A 50 3.42 -15.02 -15.32
CA PHE A 50 3.64 -13.59 -15.53
C PHE A 50 3.34 -13.27 -16.98
N VAL A 51 2.54 -12.21 -17.18
CA VAL A 51 2.10 -11.78 -18.49
C VAL A 51 2.60 -10.37 -18.74
N THR A 52 3.23 -10.16 -19.89
CA THR A 52 3.63 -8.84 -20.34
C THR A 52 2.39 -7.99 -20.60
N HIS A 53 2.42 -6.74 -20.16
CA HIS A 53 1.34 -5.81 -20.31
C HIS A 53 1.03 -5.50 -21.79
N PRO A 54 -0.24 -5.22 -22.14
CA PRO A 54 -0.61 -4.70 -23.44
C PRO A 54 0.07 -3.34 -23.73
N GLU A 55 0.25 -3.02 -25.02
CA GLU A 55 0.76 -1.72 -25.43
C GLU A 55 -0.09 -0.58 -24.85
N GLY A 56 0.57 0.42 -24.28
CA GLY A 56 -0.08 1.58 -23.64
C GLY A 56 -0.62 1.32 -22.23
N SER A 57 -0.33 0.15 -21.62
CA SER A 57 -0.61 -0.13 -20.22
C SER A 57 0.69 -0.19 -19.40
N PHE A 58 0.63 -0.58 -18.13
CA PHE A 58 1.77 -0.55 -17.20
C PHE A 58 2.16 -1.95 -16.75
N GLY A 59 3.45 -2.25 -16.82
CA GLY A 59 4.13 -3.32 -16.11
C GLY A 59 3.69 -4.74 -16.48
N GLU A 60 4.41 -5.72 -15.94
CA GLU A 60 4.02 -7.12 -15.99
C GLU A 60 3.14 -7.44 -14.79
N GLY A 61 2.04 -8.16 -15.01
CA GLY A 61 1.14 -8.62 -13.96
C GLY A 61 1.18 -10.13 -13.80
N ILE A 62 0.77 -10.63 -12.65
CA ILE A 62 0.51 -12.05 -12.49
C ILE A 62 -0.87 -12.39 -13.06
N THR A 63 -0.92 -13.51 -13.77
CA THR A 63 -2.17 -14.08 -14.26
C THR A 63 -2.20 -15.55 -13.92
N ASN A 64 -3.37 -16.18 -14.09
CA ASN A 64 -3.53 -17.61 -13.86
C ASN A 64 -3.00 -18.11 -12.50
N ALA A 65 -3.05 -17.22 -11.47
CA ALA A 65 -2.71 -17.63 -10.11
C ALA A 65 -3.67 -18.74 -9.66
N THR A 66 -3.12 -19.94 -9.48
CA THR A 66 -3.91 -21.11 -9.11
C THR A 66 -4.53 -20.94 -7.72
N LYS A 67 -5.81 -21.28 -7.61
CA LYS A 67 -6.50 -21.40 -6.31
C LYS A 67 -6.37 -22.84 -5.85
N VAL A 68 -5.46 -23.10 -4.95
CA VAL A 68 -5.19 -24.45 -4.43
C VAL A 68 -6.03 -24.70 -3.19
N PRO A 69 -6.84 -25.76 -3.13
CA PRO A 69 -7.55 -26.17 -1.93
C PRO A 69 -6.59 -26.54 -0.81
N CYS A 70 -6.90 -26.15 0.43
CA CYS A 70 -6.01 -26.39 1.56
C CYS A 70 -6.77 -26.48 2.90
N ARG A 71 -6.08 -27.03 3.89
CA ARG A 71 -6.38 -26.89 5.32
C ARG A 71 -5.48 -25.84 5.91
N ILE A 72 -6.00 -25.01 6.79
CA ILE A 72 -5.27 -24.00 7.53
C ILE A 72 -5.39 -24.29 9.02
N VAL A 73 -4.25 -24.42 9.67
CA VAL A 73 -4.16 -24.54 11.14
C VAL A 73 -3.34 -23.36 11.66
N ILE A 74 -3.86 -22.64 12.65
CA ILE A 74 -3.12 -21.57 13.33
C ILE A 74 -2.77 -22.07 14.73
N ILE A 75 -1.47 -22.04 15.06
CA ILE A 75 -0.92 -22.53 16.31
C ILE A 75 -0.22 -21.37 17.01
N HIS A 76 -0.34 -21.29 18.32
CA HIS A 76 0.48 -20.42 19.14
C HIS A 76 1.07 -21.22 20.31
N LYS A 77 2.39 -21.39 20.29
CA LYS A 77 3.09 -22.31 21.22
C LYS A 77 2.52 -23.72 21.11
N ASP A 78 1.90 -24.23 22.17
CA ASP A 78 1.35 -25.58 22.22
C ASP A 78 -0.16 -25.62 21.91
N ASP A 79 -0.81 -24.45 21.77
CA ASP A 79 -2.24 -24.36 21.57
C ASP A 79 -2.58 -24.24 20.08
N VAL A 80 -3.56 -25.02 19.62
CA VAL A 80 -4.22 -24.86 18.32
C VAL A 80 -5.32 -23.84 18.49
N LEU A 81 -5.13 -22.63 17.91
CA LEU A 81 -6.09 -21.56 17.99
C LEU A 81 -7.21 -21.70 16.95
N TYR A 82 -6.90 -22.25 15.80
CA TYR A 82 -7.84 -22.42 14.69
C TYR A 82 -7.46 -23.65 13.84
N ASP A 83 -8.47 -24.35 13.37
CA ASP A 83 -8.36 -25.41 12.39
C ASP A 83 -9.55 -25.34 11.41
N SER A 84 -9.27 -25.06 10.16
CA SER A 84 -10.31 -24.96 9.11
C SER A 84 -10.94 -26.31 8.75
N GLY A 85 -10.33 -27.43 9.17
CA GLY A 85 -10.62 -28.75 8.64
C GLY A 85 -10.11 -28.93 7.20
N ASP A 86 -10.26 -30.13 6.68
CA ASP A 86 -9.93 -30.46 5.31
C ASP A 86 -10.87 -29.73 4.33
N TYR A 87 -10.38 -29.50 3.11
CA TYR A 87 -11.16 -28.73 2.13
C TYR A 87 -12.41 -29.49 1.68
N GLU A 88 -13.55 -28.89 1.92
CA GLU A 88 -14.83 -29.25 1.34
C GLU A 88 -15.58 -27.99 0.96
N LYS A 89 -15.91 -27.86 -0.35
CA LYS A 89 -16.47 -26.62 -0.90
C LYS A 89 -17.73 -26.17 -0.12
N ASN A 90 -17.71 -24.92 0.35
CA ASN A 90 -18.74 -24.27 1.17
C ASN A 90 -18.95 -24.86 2.57
N ILE A 91 -18.16 -25.81 3.02
CA ILE A 91 -18.33 -26.50 4.30
C ILE A 91 -17.11 -26.29 5.21
N SER A 92 -15.89 -26.57 4.73
CA SER A 92 -14.67 -26.52 5.54
C SER A 92 -13.43 -26.25 4.71
N GLY A 93 -12.30 -25.94 5.39
CA GLY A 93 -11.04 -25.68 4.71
C GLY A 93 -10.99 -24.28 4.10
N ALA A 94 -10.05 -24.11 3.19
CA ALA A 94 -9.77 -22.86 2.51
C ALA A 94 -9.23 -23.08 1.10
N THR A 95 -9.06 -22.00 0.37
CA THR A 95 -8.17 -21.95 -0.80
C THR A 95 -7.08 -20.91 -0.57
N ILE A 96 -5.89 -21.21 -1.08
CA ILE A 96 -4.74 -20.31 -1.11
C ILE A 96 -4.37 -20.00 -2.57
N LYS A 97 -3.96 -18.78 -2.85
CA LYS A 97 -3.33 -18.39 -4.13
C LYS A 97 -2.26 -17.35 -3.92
N ILE A 98 -1.29 -17.26 -4.84
CA ILE A 98 -0.32 -16.16 -4.87
C ILE A 98 -1.06 -14.85 -5.08
N ASN A 99 -0.60 -13.78 -4.40
CA ASN A 99 -1.19 -12.45 -4.45
C ASN A 99 -0.12 -11.40 -4.78
N GLY A 100 -0.55 -10.27 -5.33
CA GLY A 100 0.33 -9.17 -5.72
C GLY A 100 0.91 -9.35 -7.13
N ASN A 101 1.56 -8.33 -7.65
CA ASN A 101 2.20 -8.31 -8.96
C ASN A 101 3.73 -8.39 -8.79
N THR A 102 4.42 -7.26 -8.67
CA THR A 102 5.90 -7.24 -8.49
C THR A 102 6.36 -8.04 -7.26
N SER A 103 5.59 -8.03 -6.18
CA SER A 103 5.89 -8.81 -4.98
C SER A 103 5.88 -10.34 -5.21
N ALA A 104 5.20 -10.80 -6.24
CA ALA A 104 5.14 -12.22 -6.60
C ALA A 104 6.37 -12.73 -7.38
N TYR A 105 7.27 -11.85 -7.85
CA TYR A 105 8.52 -12.27 -8.50
C TYR A 105 9.54 -12.91 -7.54
N HIS A 106 9.47 -12.57 -6.27
CA HIS A 106 10.41 -13.10 -5.28
C HIS A 106 10.07 -14.56 -4.91
N ASP A 107 11.05 -15.33 -4.46
CA ASP A 107 10.86 -16.71 -3.99
C ASP A 107 9.91 -16.76 -2.79
N ASN A 108 10.03 -15.82 -1.86
CA ASN A 108 9.04 -15.62 -0.82
C ASN A 108 7.78 -14.95 -1.41
N LYS A 109 6.68 -15.68 -1.47
CA LYS A 109 5.43 -15.27 -2.10
C LYS A 109 4.45 -14.69 -1.07
N PRO A 110 3.75 -13.61 -1.37
CA PRO A 110 2.55 -13.22 -0.63
C PRO A 110 1.35 -14.09 -1.06
N TYR A 111 0.38 -14.28 -0.16
CA TYR A 111 -0.76 -15.14 -0.42
C TYR A 111 -2.09 -14.47 -0.11
N LYS A 112 -3.12 -14.84 -0.87
CA LYS A 112 -4.53 -14.59 -0.53
C LYS A 112 -5.16 -15.90 -0.06
N ILE A 113 -5.84 -15.82 1.08
CA ILE A 113 -6.59 -16.92 1.68
C ILE A 113 -8.08 -16.63 1.49
N LYS A 114 -8.86 -17.66 1.11
CA LYS A 114 -10.32 -17.61 1.12
C LYS A 114 -10.87 -18.83 1.86
N LEU A 115 -11.38 -18.59 3.07
CA LEU A 115 -12.00 -19.64 3.90
C LEU A 115 -13.34 -20.07 3.30
N GLN A 116 -13.74 -21.34 3.52
CA GLN A 116 -15.06 -21.82 3.15
C GLN A 116 -16.13 -21.30 4.13
N VAL A 117 -15.79 -21.16 5.40
CA VAL A 117 -16.64 -20.58 6.46
C VAL A 117 -15.97 -19.33 7.01
N LYS A 118 -16.76 -18.28 7.28
CA LYS A 118 -16.24 -17.04 7.88
C LYS A 118 -15.64 -17.30 9.26
N GLU A 119 -14.42 -16.80 9.50
CA GLU A 119 -13.79 -16.83 10.81
C GLU A 119 -12.92 -15.59 11.05
N ASP A 120 -12.73 -15.22 12.30
CA ASP A 120 -11.79 -14.18 12.71
C ASP A 120 -10.40 -14.79 12.97
N LEU A 121 -9.53 -14.76 11.98
CA LEU A 121 -8.18 -15.32 12.09
C LEU A 121 -7.24 -14.47 12.98
N LEU A 122 -7.72 -13.34 13.51
CA LEU A 122 -6.99 -12.49 14.47
C LEU A 122 -7.49 -12.67 15.91
N PHE A 123 -8.46 -13.55 16.16
CA PHE A 123 -8.94 -13.96 17.48
C PHE A 123 -9.42 -12.80 18.36
N ARG A 124 -10.13 -11.81 17.80
CA ARG A 124 -10.63 -10.63 18.51
C ARG A 124 -11.86 -10.90 19.38
N GLY A 125 -12.38 -12.11 19.35
CA GLY A 125 -13.42 -12.59 20.28
C GLY A 125 -14.85 -12.13 19.99
N ASP A 126 -15.11 -11.46 18.85
CA ASP A 126 -16.45 -11.01 18.45
C ASP A 126 -16.77 -11.50 17.03
N ASN A 127 -17.97 -12.04 16.84
CA ASN A 127 -18.43 -12.56 15.54
C ASN A 127 -18.46 -11.50 14.42
N LYS A 128 -18.53 -10.22 14.77
CA LYS A 128 -18.50 -9.12 13.78
C LYS A 128 -17.21 -9.11 12.95
N TYR A 129 -16.11 -9.62 13.51
CA TYR A 129 -14.82 -9.63 12.84
C TYR A 129 -14.64 -10.81 11.88
N LYS A 130 -15.59 -11.73 11.81
CA LYS A 130 -15.49 -12.93 10.96
C LYS A 130 -15.62 -12.58 9.49
N ASP A 131 -14.65 -13.03 8.69
CA ASP A 131 -14.67 -12.92 7.24
C ASP A 131 -14.07 -14.16 6.58
N LYS A 132 -14.30 -14.31 5.27
CA LYS A 132 -13.70 -15.40 4.48
C LYS A 132 -12.34 -15.02 3.92
N GLU A 133 -12.08 -13.72 3.67
CA GLU A 133 -10.91 -13.26 2.91
C GLU A 133 -9.85 -12.63 3.80
N TRP A 134 -8.66 -13.20 3.72
CA TRP A 134 -7.48 -12.78 4.45
C TRP A 134 -6.27 -12.73 3.52
N ARG A 135 -5.23 -12.02 3.93
CA ARG A 135 -3.96 -11.96 3.20
C ARG A 135 -2.79 -12.29 4.12
N LEU A 136 -1.77 -12.91 3.54
CA LEU A 136 -0.45 -13.07 4.13
C LEU A 136 0.51 -12.19 3.35
N LEU A 137 0.85 -11.03 3.92
CA LEU A 137 1.82 -10.11 3.34
C LEU A 137 3.21 -10.45 3.86
N LYS A 138 4.20 -10.53 2.98
CA LYS A 138 5.60 -10.80 3.36
C LYS A 138 6.31 -9.60 4.00
N ASP A 139 5.56 -8.55 4.35
CA ASP A 139 6.07 -7.25 4.79
C ASP A 139 6.50 -7.21 6.26
N ALA A 140 6.32 -8.31 7.01
CA ALA A 140 6.80 -8.41 8.40
C ALA A 140 8.33 -8.29 8.55
N ARG A 141 9.07 -8.38 7.45
CA ARG A 141 10.53 -8.13 7.38
C ARG A 141 10.95 -6.69 7.67
N THR A 142 10.02 -5.75 7.68
CA THR A 142 10.19 -4.35 8.11
C THR A 142 9.00 -3.91 8.94
N LEU A 143 9.11 -2.80 9.68
CA LEU A 143 7.96 -2.22 10.39
C LEU A 143 7.11 -1.30 9.51
N LYS A 144 7.46 -1.10 8.25
CA LYS A 144 6.82 -0.09 7.38
C LYS A 144 5.31 -0.25 7.29
N THR A 145 4.82 -1.47 7.07
CA THR A 145 3.37 -1.74 7.02
C THR A 145 2.70 -1.48 8.37
N ILE A 146 3.33 -1.88 9.49
CA ILE A 146 2.82 -1.64 10.84
C ILE A 146 2.75 -0.12 11.13
N ILE A 147 3.79 0.61 10.77
CA ILE A 147 3.85 2.09 10.89
C ILE A 147 2.77 2.74 10.03
N GLY A 148 2.63 2.31 8.77
CA GLY A 148 1.66 2.86 7.84
C GLY A 148 0.22 2.60 8.26
N LEU A 149 -0.09 1.42 8.78
CA LEU A 149 -1.42 1.09 9.32
C LEU A 149 -1.72 1.94 10.57
N LYS A 150 -0.73 2.17 11.43
CA LYS A 150 -0.93 3.06 12.59
C LYS A 150 -1.10 4.51 12.16
N MET A 151 -0.38 4.99 11.14
CA MET A 151 -0.61 6.30 10.54
C MET A 151 -2.04 6.41 10.01
N ASN A 152 -2.52 5.40 9.29
CA ASN A 152 -3.89 5.33 8.76
C ASN A 152 -4.96 5.50 9.88
N GLU A 153 -4.75 4.83 11.02
CA GLU A 153 -5.63 4.94 12.19
C GLU A 153 -5.58 6.34 12.79
N LEU A 154 -4.37 6.86 13.06
CA LEU A 154 -4.16 8.14 13.75
C LEU A 154 -4.63 9.34 12.94
N ILE A 155 -4.49 9.30 11.60
CA ILE A 155 -4.98 10.38 10.74
C ILE A 155 -6.51 10.37 10.61
N GLY A 156 -7.17 9.29 11.02
CA GLY A 156 -8.63 9.17 11.05
C GLY A 156 -9.26 8.79 9.74
N LEU A 157 -8.61 7.94 8.92
CA LEU A 157 -9.24 7.35 7.74
C LEU A 157 -10.37 6.39 8.12
N PRO A 158 -11.36 6.17 7.24
CA PRO A 158 -12.60 5.44 7.56
C PRO A 158 -12.40 4.03 8.10
N TRP A 159 -11.33 3.37 7.71
CA TRP A 159 -11.01 2.02 8.14
C TRP A 159 -9.51 1.76 8.13
N THR A 160 -9.04 1.00 9.12
CA THR A 160 -7.68 0.50 9.19
C THR A 160 -7.70 -1.02 9.21
N PRO A 161 -7.05 -1.71 8.27
CA PRO A 161 -6.94 -3.16 8.30
C PRO A 161 -6.31 -3.66 9.60
N ALA A 162 -6.98 -4.57 10.29
CA ALA A 162 -6.38 -5.26 11.42
C ALA A 162 -5.40 -6.33 10.93
N TYR A 163 -4.34 -6.56 11.69
CA TYR A 163 -3.24 -7.45 11.32
C TYR A 163 -2.64 -8.15 12.53
N GLN A 164 -1.90 -9.23 12.28
CA GLN A 164 -1.11 -9.97 13.25
C GLN A 164 0.20 -10.44 12.59
N PRO A 165 1.39 -10.11 13.13
CA PRO A 165 2.62 -10.77 12.75
C PRO A 165 2.54 -12.26 13.02
N CYS A 166 3.01 -13.07 12.07
CA CYS A 166 2.96 -14.53 12.16
C CYS A 166 4.13 -15.18 11.40
N ASN A 167 4.41 -16.42 11.71
CA ASN A 167 5.24 -17.30 10.89
C ASN A 167 4.36 -18.13 9.97
N VAL A 168 4.83 -18.51 8.79
CA VAL A 168 4.05 -19.26 7.80
C VAL A 168 4.78 -20.50 7.35
N PHE A 169 4.05 -21.61 7.29
CA PHE A 169 4.44 -22.85 6.63
C PHE A 169 3.46 -23.17 5.50
N VAL A 170 3.98 -23.62 4.37
CA VAL A 170 3.19 -24.20 3.29
C VAL A 170 3.75 -25.60 3.02
N ASN A 171 2.94 -26.63 3.14
CA ASN A 171 3.33 -28.03 2.96
C ASN A 171 4.58 -28.41 3.81
N ASN A 172 4.59 -28.01 5.07
CA ASN A 172 5.69 -28.18 6.02
C ASN A 172 7.00 -27.46 5.66
N ASP A 173 7.02 -26.62 4.61
CA ASP A 173 8.16 -25.77 4.30
C ASP A 173 7.96 -24.37 4.93
N TYR A 174 8.94 -23.94 5.72
CA TYR A 174 8.94 -22.63 6.37
C TYR A 174 9.10 -21.51 5.36
N ARG A 175 8.12 -20.60 5.31
CA ARG A 175 8.10 -19.46 4.37
C ARG A 175 8.60 -18.16 4.99
N GLY A 176 8.80 -18.10 6.30
CA GLY A 176 9.26 -16.90 6.99
C GLY A 176 8.19 -16.18 7.79
N CYS A 177 8.51 -14.93 8.19
CA CYS A 177 7.57 -14.07 8.89
C CYS A 177 6.69 -13.27 7.91
N TYR A 178 5.40 -13.16 8.26
CA TYR A 178 4.35 -12.50 7.48
C TYR A 178 3.49 -11.62 8.38
N LEU A 179 2.68 -10.78 7.75
CA LEU A 179 1.52 -10.17 8.38
C LEU A 179 0.26 -10.89 7.88
N LEU A 180 -0.45 -11.55 8.79
CA LEU A 180 -1.82 -11.99 8.55
C LEU A 180 -2.71 -10.76 8.71
N ILE A 181 -3.40 -10.35 7.65
CA ILE A 181 -4.09 -9.06 7.58
C ILE A 181 -5.45 -9.18 6.88
N GLU A 182 -6.35 -8.31 7.24
CA GLU A 182 -7.64 -8.16 6.58
C GLU A 182 -7.48 -7.71 5.12
N SER A 183 -8.32 -8.23 4.23
CA SER A 183 -8.40 -7.77 2.84
C SER A 183 -9.24 -6.49 2.73
N VAL A 184 -8.86 -5.59 1.83
CA VAL A 184 -9.68 -4.43 1.45
C VAL A 184 -10.92 -4.95 0.74
N LYS A 185 -12.06 -4.84 1.39
CA LYS A 185 -13.37 -5.26 0.87
C LYS A 185 -14.52 -4.73 1.74
N ARG A 186 -15.72 -4.87 1.21
CA ARG A 186 -16.94 -4.58 1.97
C ARG A 186 -17.13 -5.60 3.11
N ASN A 187 -17.29 -5.10 4.30
CA ASN A 187 -17.90 -5.78 5.45
C ASN A 187 -18.45 -4.71 6.40
N THR A 188 -19.76 -4.60 6.48
CA THR A 188 -20.44 -3.53 7.24
C THR A 188 -20.15 -3.54 8.73
N ASP A 189 -19.69 -4.67 9.26
CA ASP A 189 -19.47 -4.85 10.69
C ASP A 189 -18.04 -4.50 11.13
N CYS A 190 -17.02 -4.73 10.27
CA CYS A 190 -15.63 -4.60 10.71
C CYS A 190 -14.64 -4.10 9.66
N ARG A 191 -15.08 -3.88 8.41
CA ARG A 191 -14.21 -3.36 7.35
C ARG A 191 -14.83 -2.14 6.70
N LEU A 192 -14.77 -2.01 5.39
CA LEU A 192 -15.38 -0.89 4.69
C LEU A 192 -16.91 -1.01 4.75
N ASN A 193 -17.52 -0.05 5.45
CA ASN A 193 -18.96 0.01 5.62
C ASN A 193 -19.59 0.70 4.39
N VAL A 194 -19.99 -0.12 3.45
CA VAL A 194 -20.70 0.29 2.24
C VAL A 194 -22.02 -0.47 2.18
N SER A 195 -23.10 0.20 1.80
CA SER A 195 -24.39 -0.47 1.66
C SER A 195 -24.36 -1.53 0.57
N LYS A 196 -25.40 -2.35 0.47
CA LYS A 196 -25.48 -3.35 -0.60
C LYS A 196 -25.56 -2.75 -2.01
N ASN A 197 -25.99 -1.49 -2.13
CA ASN A 197 -26.05 -0.74 -3.40
C ASN A 197 -24.89 0.26 -3.53
N GLY A 198 -23.85 0.14 -2.69
CA GLY A 198 -22.71 1.02 -2.76
C GLY A 198 -21.55 0.43 -3.56
N PHE A 199 -20.43 1.13 -3.58
CA PHE A 199 -19.31 0.82 -4.43
C PHE A 199 -17.98 0.97 -3.69
N ILE A 200 -17.02 0.09 -3.99
CA ILE A 200 -15.62 0.24 -3.64
C ILE A 200 -14.83 -0.04 -4.91
N VAL A 201 -14.06 0.93 -5.37
CA VAL A 201 -13.22 0.82 -6.57
C VAL A 201 -11.77 1.16 -6.23
N GLU A 202 -10.86 0.57 -6.96
CA GLU A 202 -9.42 0.81 -6.83
C GLU A 202 -8.89 1.42 -8.12
N ARG A 203 -8.03 2.42 -7.99
CA ARG A 203 -7.19 2.87 -9.07
C ARG A 203 -6.08 1.86 -9.30
N ASP A 204 -6.08 1.20 -10.46
CA ASP A 204 -5.27 0.01 -10.72
C ASP A 204 -4.42 0.16 -11.99
N PRO A 205 -3.10 0.06 -11.90
CA PRO A 205 -2.23 0.01 -13.08
C PRO A 205 -2.31 -1.33 -13.82
N TYR A 206 -2.81 -2.38 -13.17
CA TYR A 206 -2.93 -3.74 -13.71
C TYR A 206 -4.36 -4.08 -14.16
N TRP A 207 -5.20 -3.05 -14.36
CA TRP A 207 -6.59 -3.15 -14.79
C TRP A 207 -6.83 -4.10 -15.99
N TRP A 208 -5.85 -4.21 -16.86
CA TRP A 208 -5.91 -5.07 -18.04
C TRP A 208 -5.89 -6.58 -17.71
N ASN A 209 -5.60 -6.92 -16.48
CA ASN A 209 -5.64 -8.28 -15.94
C ASN A 209 -6.98 -8.61 -15.25
N GLU A 210 -7.90 -7.65 -15.18
CA GLU A 210 -9.25 -7.80 -14.63
C GLU A 210 -10.26 -7.91 -15.76
N ASN A 211 -11.38 -8.61 -15.52
CA ASN A 211 -12.42 -8.80 -16.55
C ASN A 211 -13.28 -7.55 -16.73
N THR A 212 -13.44 -6.75 -15.66
CA THR A 212 -14.30 -5.56 -15.67
C THR A 212 -13.56 -4.38 -15.07
N PHE A 213 -13.51 -3.29 -15.84
CA PHE A 213 -12.90 -2.03 -15.45
C PHE A 213 -13.56 -0.86 -16.18
N PHE A 214 -13.30 0.37 -15.72
CA PHE A 214 -13.77 1.58 -16.39
C PHE A 214 -12.76 2.72 -16.29
N SER A 215 -12.98 3.77 -17.10
CA SER A 215 -12.19 5.01 -17.09
C SER A 215 -13.11 6.19 -16.84
N THR A 216 -12.57 7.26 -16.29
CA THR A 216 -13.25 8.55 -16.19
C THR A 216 -12.68 9.55 -17.20
N ASN A 217 -13.41 10.64 -17.48
CA ASN A 217 -13.08 11.56 -18.55
C ASN A 217 -11.77 12.31 -18.31
N TYR A 218 -11.59 12.86 -17.13
CA TYR A 218 -10.40 13.67 -16.77
C TYR A 218 -9.20 12.80 -16.39
N PHE A 219 -9.45 11.59 -15.92
CA PHE A 219 -8.39 10.64 -15.60
C PHE A 219 -7.85 9.92 -16.83
N ASN A 220 -8.54 9.98 -17.96
CA ASN A 220 -8.21 9.27 -19.20
C ASN A 220 -6.83 9.62 -19.81
N PRO A 221 -6.31 10.88 -19.70
CA PRO A 221 -4.95 11.19 -20.16
C PRO A 221 -3.86 10.36 -19.49
N TYR A 222 -4.12 9.84 -18.30
CA TYR A 222 -3.22 8.98 -17.53
C TYR A 222 -3.46 7.52 -17.88
N ASN A 223 -3.15 7.12 -19.09
CA ASN A 223 -3.52 5.85 -19.71
C ASN A 223 -3.06 4.58 -18.99
N TYR A 224 -2.12 4.69 -18.05
CA TYR A 224 -1.63 3.53 -17.30
C TYR A 224 -2.60 3.00 -16.25
N TYR A 225 -3.63 3.76 -15.89
CA TYR A 225 -4.53 3.43 -14.78
C TYR A 225 -5.98 3.40 -15.23
N ARG A 226 -6.75 2.49 -14.63
CA ARG A 226 -8.19 2.39 -14.73
C ARG A 226 -8.75 2.11 -13.34
N TRP A 227 -10.07 2.14 -13.24
CA TRP A 227 -10.78 1.77 -12.04
C TRP A 227 -11.21 0.33 -12.13
N THR A 228 -10.84 -0.48 -11.12
CA THR A 228 -11.23 -1.88 -10.95
C THR A 228 -12.08 -2.06 -9.70
N TRP A 229 -12.67 -3.24 -9.54
CA TRP A 229 -13.72 -3.47 -8.54
C TRP A 229 -13.18 -4.14 -7.28
N LYS A 230 -13.65 -3.67 -6.12
CA LYS A 230 -13.52 -4.33 -4.81
C LYS A 230 -14.89 -4.61 -4.20
N TYR A 231 -15.90 -3.87 -4.60
CA TYR A 231 -17.32 -4.13 -4.33
C TYR A 231 -18.20 -3.39 -5.35
N PRO A 232 -19.24 -4.03 -5.94
CA PRO A 232 -19.52 -5.48 -5.86
C PRO A 232 -18.34 -6.37 -6.21
N ASP A 233 -18.41 -7.67 -5.85
CA ASP A 233 -17.42 -8.65 -6.35
C ASP A 233 -17.51 -8.66 -7.88
N GLU A 234 -16.37 -8.82 -8.57
CA GLU A 234 -16.29 -8.62 -10.04
C GLU A 234 -17.31 -9.44 -10.82
N GLU A 235 -17.61 -10.65 -10.36
CA GLU A 235 -18.61 -11.54 -10.94
C GLU A 235 -20.07 -11.06 -10.79
N ASP A 236 -20.33 -10.10 -9.88
CA ASP A 236 -21.64 -9.49 -9.61
C ASP A 236 -21.78 -8.10 -10.23
N VAL A 237 -20.74 -7.59 -10.92
CA VAL A 237 -20.78 -6.28 -11.58
C VAL A 237 -21.68 -6.33 -12.81
N THR A 238 -22.65 -5.41 -12.89
CA THR A 238 -23.54 -5.25 -14.04
C THR A 238 -23.19 -4.00 -14.87
N GLU A 239 -23.72 -3.89 -16.08
CA GLU A 239 -23.56 -2.69 -16.91
C GLU A 239 -24.16 -1.44 -16.24
N GLU A 240 -25.23 -1.60 -15.46
CA GLU A 240 -25.83 -0.51 -14.68
C GLU A 240 -24.88 -0.04 -13.59
N HIS A 241 -24.19 -0.95 -12.90
CA HIS A 241 -23.17 -0.61 -11.90
C HIS A 241 -22.04 0.21 -12.54
N VAL A 242 -21.50 -0.25 -13.68
CA VAL A 242 -20.43 0.45 -14.41
C VAL A 242 -20.91 1.84 -14.84
N THR A 243 -22.07 1.92 -15.49
CA THR A 243 -22.63 3.17 -15.98
C THR A 243 -22.85 4.17 -14.84
N TYR A 244 -23.41 3.71 -13.73
CA TYR A 244 -23.72 4.57 -12.59
C TYR A 244 -22.44 5.17 -11.98
N ILE A 245 -21.50 4.31 -11.58
CA ILE A 245 -20.30 4.79 -10.88
C ILE A 245 -19.38 5.62 -11.78
N GLN A 246 -19.24 5.23 -13.05
CA GLN A 246 -18.47 6.00 -14.04
C GLN A 246 -19.07 7.41 -14.23
N ASN A 247 -20.39 7.52 -14.40
CA ASN A 247 -21.06 8.82 -14.53
C ASN A 247 -20.92 9.66 -13.27
N TYR A 248 -21.06 9.06 -12.09
CA TYR A 248 -20.93 9.78 -10.83
C TYR A 248 -19.48 10.30 -10.65
N MET A 249 -18.49 9.49 -10.95
CA MET A 249 -17.08 9.90 -10.86
C MET A 249 -16.73 10.96 -11.90
N ASN A 250 -17.28 10.88 -13.12
CA ASN A 250 -17.14 11.95 -14.12
C ASN A 250 -17.69 13.28 -13.61
N GLN A 251 -18.88 13.27 -12.98
CA GLN A 251 -19.47 14.47 -12.38
C GLN A 251 -18.63 14.99 -11.21
N ALA A 252 -18.09 14.09 -10.37
CA ALA A 252 -17.19 14.47 -9.30
C ALA A 252 -15.91 15.13 -9.83
N GLU A 253 -15.30 14.59 -10.88
CA GLU A 253 -14.13 15.17 -11.53
C GLU A 253 -14.43 16.54 -12.15
N GLU A 254 -15.56 16.68 -12.85
CA GLU A 254 -16.00 17.96 -13.40
C GLU A 254 -16.24 19.00 -12.29
N SER A 255 -16.86 18.59 -11.19
CA SER A 255 -17.11 19.46 -10.05
C SER A 255 -15.82 19.99 -9.37
N ILE A 256 -14.72 19.26 -9.46
CA ILE A 256 -13.40 19.75 -8.99
C ILE A 256 -12.95 20.93 -9.86
N ILE A 257 -13.11 20.81 -11.17
CA ILE A 257 -12.78 21.88 -12.14
C ILE A 257 -13.65 23.12 -11.91
N ASP A 258 -14.95 22.90 -11.69
CA ASP A 258 -15.93 23.99 -11.48
C ASP A 258 -15.89 24.57 -10.05
N GLY A 259 -15.17 23.95 -9.11
CA GLY A 259 -15.12 24.37 -7.72
C GLY A 259 -16.37 24.03 -6.89
N THR A 260 -17.15 23.04 -7.31
CA THR A 260 -18.43 22.63 -6.63
C THR A 260 -18.33 21.23 -6.00
N TYR A 261 -17.12 20.72 -5.79
CA TYR A 261 -16.82 19.33 -5.44
C TYR A 261 -17.29 18.88 -4.06
N GLU A 262 -17.62 19.78 -3.14
CA GLU A 262 -18.02 19.43 -1.76
C GLU A 262 -19.30 18.57 -1.71
N GLN A 263 -20.13 18.63 -2.73
CA GLN A 263 -21.32 17.76 -2.84
C GLN A 263 -21.00 16.33 -3.32
N TYR A 264 -19.84 16.14 -3.95
CA TYR A 264 -19.43 14.85 -4.54
C TYR A 264 -18.30 14.18 -3.77
N LEU A 265 -17.48 14.94 -3.04
CA LEU A 265 -16.31 14.42 -2.32
C LEU A 265 -16.45 14.64 -0.81
N ASP A 266 -16.09 13.62 -0.05
CA ASP A 266 -15.75 13.77 1.36
C ASP A 266 -14.34 14.39 1.46
N VAL A 267 -14.33 15.72 1.48
CA VAL A 267 -13.09 16.53 1.44
C VAL A 267 -12.15 16.17 2.58
N GLU A 268 -12.69 15.83 3.76
CA GLU A 268 -11.89 15.45 4.92
C GLU A 268 -11.12 14.14 4.68
N SER A 269 -11.74 13.15 4.04
CA SER A 269 -11.07 11.88 3.72
C SER A 269 -9.95 12.08 2.68
N PHE A 270 -10.19 12.93 1.67
CA PHE A 270 -9.18 13.25 0.66
C PHE A 270 -7.99 13.99 1.26
N ALA A 271 -8.24 15.00 2.11
CA ALA A 271 -7.20 15.75 2.79
C ALA A 271 -6.40 14.87 3.77
N SER A 272 -7.07 14.00 4.52
CA SER A 272 -6.44 13.06 5.45
C SER A 272 -5.54 12.08 4.75
N TRP A 273 -6.03 11.48 3.68
CA TRP A 273 -5.31 10.47 2.91
C TRP A 273 -4.04 11.06 2.29
N LEU A 274 -4.14 12.21 1.63
CA LEU A 274 -2.98 12.88 1.05
C LEU A 274 -1.96 13.29 2.11
N LEU A 275 -2.43 13.90 3.21
CA LEU A 275 -1.56 14.35 4.29
C LEU A 275 -0.78 13.20 4.92
N ALA A 276 -1.42 12.04 5.13
CA ALA A 276 -0.74 10.85 5.62
C ALA A 276 0.38 10.40 4.67
N HIS A 277 0.14 10.39 3.36
CA HIS A 277 1.15 10.09 2.36
C HIS A 277 2.29 11.13 2.34
N ASP A 278 1.97 12.42 2.48
CA ASP A 278 2.98 13.48 2.54
C ASP A 278 3.85 13.35 3.79
N MET A 279 3.25 13.10 4.96
CA MET A 279 4.00 12.87 6.21
C MET A 279 4.91 11.64 6.13
N MET A 280 4.46 10.59 5.46
CA MET A 280 5.23 9.35 5.28
C MET A 280 6.24 9.43 4.11
N GLY A 281 6.15 10.45 3.26
CA GLY A 281 7.02 10.60 2.09
C GLY A 281 6.97 9.39 1.16
N THR A 282 5.77 8.97 0.77
CA THR A 282 5.55 7.81 -0.10
C THR A 282 5.97 8.09 -1.53
N TRP A 283 6.72 7.15 -2.10
CA TRP A 283 7.15 7.23 -3.50
C TRP A 283 6.14 6.60 -4.47
N ASP A 284 5.59 5.44 -4.13
CA ASP A 284 4.81 4.60 -5.06
C ASP A 284 3.29 4.75 -4.92
N SER A 285 2.82 5.72 -4.15
CA SER A 285 1.40 6.03 -4.01
C SER A 285 0.78 6.78 -5.21
N GLY A 286 1.60 7.18 -6.16
CA GLY A 286 1.20 8.05 -7.27
C GLY A 286 0.41 7.37 -8.39
N GLY A 287 -0.24 6.24 -8.18
CA GLY A 287 -0.95 5.62 -9.27
C GLY A 287 -1.60 4.28 -9.01
N ALA A 288 -1.34 3.70 -7.85
CA ALA A 288 -1.91 2.44 -7.41
C ALA A 288 -2.37 2.58 -5.97
N ASN A 289 -3.09 1.56 -5.47
CA ASN A 289 -3.45 1.49 -4.04
C ASN A 289 -4.34 2.65 -3.53
N LEU A 290 -5.03 3.35 -4.44
CA LEU A 290 -5.99 4.38 -4.11
C LEU A 290 -7.39 3.74 -4.18
N TYR A 291 -8.03 3.59 -3.01
CA TYR A 291 -9.35 3.00 -2.87
C TYR A 291 -10.37 4.09 -2.58
N VAL A 292 -11.40 4.14 -3.43
CA VAL A 292 -12.52 5.05 -3.31
C VAL A 292 -13.77 4.25 -2.98
N MET A 293 -14.54 4.70 -2.01
CA MET A 293 -15.86 4.14 -1.73
C MET A 293 -16.96 5.18 -1.94
N LYS A 294 -18.12 4.69 -2.30
CA LYS A 294 -19.41 5.39 -2.28
C LYS A 294 -20.39 4.57 -1.46
N TYR A 295 -20.93 5.14 -0.38
CA TYR A 295 -21.72 4.38 0.59
C TYR A 295 -22.93 3.68 -0.06
N ASP A 296 -23.67 4.38 -0.93
CA ASP A 296 -24.82 3.87 -1.67
C ASP A 296 -24.95 4.56 -3.04
N ASP A 297 -25.96 4.18 -3.81
CA ASP A 297 -26.27 4.73 -5.13
C ASP A 297 -27.07 6.05 -5.09
N THR A 298 -27.21 6.71 -3.93
CA THR A 298 -27.90 7.99 -3.82
C THR A 298 -26.97 9.18 -4.13
N PRO A 299 -27.51 10.31 -4.64
CA PRO A 299 -26.72 11.52 -4.87
C PRO A 299 -26.08 12.11 -3.61
N ASN A 300 -26.65 11.85 -2.42
CA ASN A 300 -26.16 12.41 -1.15
C ASN A 300 -25.02 11.64 -0.52
N SER A 301 -24.56 10.59 -1.15
CA SER A 301 -23.44 9.76 -0.70
C SER A 301 -22.18 10.17 -1.47
N PRO A 302 -21.29 10.99 -0.90
CA PRO A 302 -20.08 11.44 -1.58
C PRO A 302 -19.05 10.31 -1.74
N LEU A 303 -18.10 10.50 -2.64
CA LEU A 303 -16.91 9.66 -2.72
C LEU A 303 -16.00 9.92 -1.53
N SER A 304 -15.56 8.86 -0.85
CA SER A 304 -14.59 8.93 0.23
C SER A 304 -13.36 8.08 -0.09
N LEU A 305 -12.16 8.58 0.22
CA LEU A 305 -10.97 7.74 0.26
C LEU A 305 -11.03 6.85 1.50
N THR A 306 -10.60 5.59 1.38
CA THR A 306 -10.88 4.59 2.42
C THR A 306 -9.74 4.40 3.38
N ASN A 307 -8.63 3.85 2.88
CA ASN A 307 -7.45 3.48 3.67
C ASN A 307 -6.19 3.64 2.81
N MET A 308 -5.07 3.81 3.47
CA MET A 308 -3.77 3.65 2.84
C MET A 308 -3.48 2.15 2.66
N TRP A 309 -2.69 1.83 1.64
CA TRP A 309 -2.24 0.48 1.34
C TRP A 309 -0.89 0.51 0.66
N ASP A 310 -0.08 -0.56 0.83
CA ASP A 310 1.26 -0.72 0.26
C ASP A 310 2.28 0.32 0.77
N PHE A 311 2.93 -0.03 1.86
CA PHE A 311 3.78 0.88 2.62
C PHE A 311 5.28 0.67 2.38
N ASP A 312 5.68 -0.14 1.41
CA ASP A 312 7.08 -0.49 1.18
C ASP A 312 7.92 0.73 0.74
N THR A 313 7.28 1.74 0.18
CA THR A 313 7.91 2.98 -0.30
C THR A 313 7.79 4.18 0.64
N ILE A 314 7.33 4.01 1.88
CA ILE A 314 7.40 5.10 2.87
C ILE A 314 8.85 5.48 3.16
N PHE A 315 9.07 6.76 3.51
CA PHE A 315 10.38 7.34 3.79
C PHE A 315 11.33 7.37 2.58
N LYS A 316 10.79 7.31 1.35
CA LYS A 316 11.59 7.28 0.12
C LYS A 316 11.71 8.61 -0.59
N MET A 317 10.80 9.56 -0.34
CA MET A 317 10.91 10.90 -0.91
C MET A 317 12.06 11.68 -0.25
N PRO A 318 12.62 12.68 -0.92
CA PRO A 318 13.54 13.61 -0.26
C PRO A 318 12.87 14.30 0.93
N LYS A 319 13.57 14.43 2.06
CA LYS A 319 13.03 15.10 3.25
C LYS A 319 12.59 16.53 2.93
N GLY A 320 11.38 16.88 3.34
CA GLY A 320 10.73 18.16 3.03
C GLY A 320 10.01 18.22 1.69
N SER A 321 10.07 17.13 0.90
CA SER A 321 9.28 17.00 -0.32
C SER A 321 7.93 16.37 -0.02
N PHE A 322 6.90 16.79 -0.74
CA PHE A 322 5.60 16.10 -0.73
C PHE A 322 5.71 14.68 -1.29
N SER A 323 4.74 13.85 -1.00
CA SER A 323 4.58 12.54 -1.62
C SER A 323 4.42 12.67 -3.15
N ARG A 324 4.68 11.60 -3.85
CA ARG A 324 4.59 11.63 -5.32
C ARG A 324 3.18 11.94 -5.82
N ILE A 325 2.16 11.53 -5.08
CA ILE A 325 0.76 11.78 -5.45
C ILE A 325 0.39 13.27 -5.29
N HIS A 326 0.89 13.93 -4.24
CA HIS A 326 0.73 15.38 -4.07
C HIS A 326 1.41 16.16 -5.20
N LEU A 327 2.57 15.70 -5.65
CA LEU A 327 3.30 16.33 -6.76
C LEU A 327 2.59 16.19 -8.12
N GLY A 328 1.47 15.50 -8.16
CA GLY A 328 0.65 15.38 -9.37
C GLY A 328 1.21 14.45 -10.43
N THR A 329 2.19 13.62 -10.09
CA THR A 329 2.72 12.63 -11.02
C THR A 329 1.67 11.56 -11.28
N ASN A 330 1.10 11.54 -12.51
CA ASN A 330 0.04 10.64 -12.91
C ASN A 330 -1.22 10.68 -12.02
N ASP A 331 -1.56 11.84 -11.49
CA ASP A 331 -2.74 12.07 -10.67
C ASP A 331 -3.56 13.24 -11.18
N PHE A 332 -4.89 13.10 -11.15
CA PHE A 332 -5.82 14.16 -11.49
C PHE A 332 -6.33 14.89 -10.24
N TYR A 333 -6.71 14.15 -9.20
CA TYR A 333 -7.51 14.69 -8.10
C TYR A 333 -6.79 15.77 -7.30
N PHE A 334 -5.63 15.46 -6.75
CA PHE A 334 -4.97 16.36 -5.82
C PHE A 334 -4.42 17.64 -6.47
N PRO A 335 -3.75 17.56 -7.63
CA PRO A 335 -3.36 18.79 -8.35
C PRO A 335 -4.55 19.65 -8.71
N SER A 336 -5.67 19.05 -9.12
CA SER A 336 -6.88 19.78 -9.50
C SER A 336 -7.58 20.38 -8.28
N LEU A 337 -7.61 19.69 -7.14
CA LEU A 337 -8.17 20.19 -5.90
C LEU A 337 -7.38 21.41 -5.36
N PHE A 338 -6.04 21.37 -5.39
CA PHE A 338 -5.22 22.52 -5.00
C PHE A 338 -5.33 23.72 -5.95
N ASN A 339 -5.61 23.45 -7.23
CA ASN A 339 -5.79 24.50 -8.26
C ASN A 339 -7.25 24.94 -8.44
N SER A 340 -8.18 24.34 -7.71
CA SER A 340 -9.61 24.70 -7.80
C SER A 340 -9.84 26.15 -7.35
N SER A 341 -10.84 26.79 -7.93
CA SER A 341 -11.32 28.13 -7.46
C SER A 341 -11.92 28.07 -6.06
N ASN A 342 -12.32 26.89 -5.60
CA ASN A 342 -12.80 26.62 -4.24
C ASN A 342 -11.64 26.12 -3.37
N ASN A 343 -11.30 26.88 -2.34
CA ASN A 343 -10.18 26.58 -1.46
C ASN A 343 -10.53 25.64 -0.28
N THR A 344 -11.73 25.06 -0.24
CA THR A 344 -12.17 24.20 0.89
C THR A 344 -11.18 23.05 1.12
N PHE A 345 -10.73 22.38 0.05
CA PHE A 345 -9.75 21.28 0.17
C PHE A 345 -8.42 21.77 0.74
N THR A 346 -7.85 22.83 0.16
CA THR A 346 -6.57 23.42 0.61
C THR A 346 -6.63 23.84 2.07
N ASN A 347 -7.72 24.48 2.47
CA ASN A 347 -7.94 24.92 3.85
C ASN A 347 -8.08 23.73 4.81
N THR A 348 -8.84 22.70 4.43
CA THR A 348 -9.01 21.47 5.21
C THR A 348 -7.66 20.75 5.40
N TYR A 349 -6.87 20.63 4.34
CA TYR A 349 -5.55 20.03 4.37
C TYR A 349 -4.60 20.79 5.31
N LYS A 350 -4.53 22.13 5.20
CA LYS A 350 -3.69 22.98 6.07
C LYS A 350 -4.15 22.95 7.53
N GLN A 351 -5.46 23.02 7.79
CA GLN A 351 -6.01 22.93 9.14
C GLN A 351 -5.71 21.58 9.80
N LYS A 352 -5.82 20.51 9.03
CA LYS A 352 -5.47 19.19 9.51
C LYS A 352 -3.98 19.06 9.82
N TRP A 353 -3.12 19.59 8.96
CA TRP A 353 -1.68 19.69 9.21
C TRP A 353 -1.38 20.36 10.56
N GLU A 354 -1.91 21.57 10.76
CA GLU A 354 -1.71 22.30 12.00
C GLU A 354 -2.13 21.53 13.25
N LYS A 355 -3.17 20.72 13.13
CA LYS A 355 -3.69 19.90 14.22
C LYS A 355 -2.78 18.72 14.55
N VAL A 356 -2.13 18.09 13.56
CA VAL A 356 -1.46 16.80 13.73
C VAL A 356 0.07 16.85 13.67
N LYS A 357 0.66 17.89 13.11
CA LYS A 357 2.11 17.96 12.79
C LYS A 357 3.05 17.72 13.96
N ASN A 358 2.63 18.03 15.18
CA ASN A 358 3.45 17.85 16.38
C ASN A 358 3.12 16.55 17.12
N SER A 359 1.84 16.19 17.22
CA SER A 359 1.41 15.04 18.03
C SER A 359 1.56 13.68 17.30
N LEU A 360 1.25 13.66 16.01
CA LEU A 360 1.15 12.39 15.28
C LEU A 360 2.50 11.69 15.10
N PRO A 361 3.63 12.39 14.81
CA PRO A 361 4.96 11.75 14.81
C PRO A 361 5.32 11.15 16.17
N ASP A 362 5.05 11.87 17.28
CA ASP A 362 5.33 11.38 18.62
C ASP A 362 4.46 10.16 18.98
N GLU A 363 3.20 10.16 18.60
CA GLU A 363 2.29 9.03 18.82
C GLU A 363 2.76 7.78 18.05
N LEU A 364 3.22 7.94 16.80
CA LEU A 364 3.80 6.85 16.02
C LEU A 364 5.08 6.31 16.65
N ILE A 365 5.99 7.19 17.05
CA ILE A 365 7.26 6.81 17.69
C ILE A 365 6.97 6.03 18.99
N ASN A 366 6.06 6.53 19.81
CA ASN A 366 5.68 5.88 21.05
C ASN A 366 5.04 4.51 20.81
N PHE A 367 4.14 4.40 19.82
CA PHE A 367 3.49 3.14 19.45
C PHE A 367 4.53 2.09 19.01
N VAL A 368 5.42 2.46 18.08
CA VAL A 368 6.39 1.50 17.53
C VAL A 368 7.46 1.12 18.56
N THR A 369 7.88 2.06 19.41
CA THR A 369 8.78 1.79 20.52
C THR A 369 8.16 0.84 21.55
N HIS A 370 6.86 1.03 21.87
CA HIS A 370 6.14 0.12 22.74
C HIS A 370 6.01 -1.27 22.10
N PHE A 371 5.64 -1.34 20.83
CA PHE A 371 5.58 -2.60 20.08
C PHE A 371 6.92 -3.34 20.11
N ALA A 372 8.03 -2.66 19.83
CA ALA A 372 9.37 -3.28 19.82
C ALA A 372 9.75 -3.89 21.18
N ASN A 373 9.32 -3.28 22.28
CA ASN A 373 9.59 -3.77 23.63
C ASN A 373 8.62 -4.86 24.10
N SER A 374 7.54 -5.09 23.39
CA SER A 374 6.56 -6.15 23.68
C SER A 374 7.12 -7.54 23.37
N GLU A 375 6.45 -8.57 23.91
CA GLU A 375 6.79 -9.96 23.58
C GLU A 375 6.62 -10.25 22.07
N GLU A 376 5.62 -9.65 21.46
CA GLU A 376 5.37 -9.77 20.03
C GLU A 376 6.49 -9.13 19.19
N GLY A 377 6.94 -7.93 19.54
CA GLY A 377 8.03 -7.24 18.85
C GLY A 377 9.36 -8.01 18.97
N LYS A 378 9.66 -8.57 20.13
CA LYS A 378 10.82 -9.44 20.33
C LYS A 378 10.72 -10.72 19.52
N ALA A 379 9.54 -11.35 19.49
CA ALA A 379 9.30 -12.54 18.69
C ALA A 379 9.38 -12.24 17.19
N LEU A 380 8.93 -11.07 16.75
CA LEU A 380 9.10 -10.62 15.37
C LEU A 380 10.59 -10.44 15.02
N GLN A 381 11.40 -9.84 15.92
CA GLN A 381 12.83 -9.72 15.71
C GLN A 381 13.48 -11.09 15.49
N THR A 382 13.20 -12.06 16.35
CA THR A 382 13.70 -13.43 16.19
C THR A 382 13.20 -14.05 14.88
N SER A 383 11.93 -13.89 14.53
CA SER A 383 11.37 -14.41 13.27
C SER A 383 12.04 -13.82 12.03
N ARG A 384 12.47 -12.54 12.07
CA ARG A 384 13.27 -11.90 11.00
C ARG A 384 14.64 -12.52 10.83
N GLU A 385 15.29 -12.95 11.91
CA GLU A 385 16.56 -13.66 11.85
C GLU A 385 16.40 -15.00 11.13
N TYR A 386 15.33 -15.77 11.44
CA TYR A 386 14.98 -16.99 10.72
C TYR A 386 14.63 -16.72 9.26
N TYR A 387 13.88 -15.65 8.97
CA TYR A 387 13.59 -15.22 7.61
C TYR A 387 14.87 -14.92 6.82
N SER A 388 15.81 -14.18 7.43
CA SER A 388 17.08 -13.82 6.81
C SER A 388 17.89 -15.06 6.44
N GLN A 389 17.94 -16.04 7.33
CA GLN A 389 18.63 -17.32 7.09
C GLN A 389 17.94 -18.17 6.02
N ARG A 390 16.59 -18.21 6.05
CA ARG A 390 15.80 -19.01 5.08
C ARG A 390 15.97 -18.51 3.64
N TRP A 391 16.01 -17.19 3.45
CA TRP A 391 15.98 -16.58 2.12
C TRP A 391 17.32 -15.93 1.73
N ASN A 392 18.33 -16.04 2.56
CA ASN A 392 19.62 -15.35 2.38
C ASN A 392 19.42 -13.85 2.07
N TYR A 393 18.62 -13.19 2.88
CA TYR A 393 18.19 -11.81 2.68
C TYR A 393 18.38 -11.00 3.97
N ASN A 394 19.15 -9.91 3.90
CA ASN A 394 19.33 -9.03 5.05
C ASN A 394 18.04 -8.27 5.34
N THR A 395 17.55 -8.40 6.57
CA THR A 395 16.44 -7.60 7.09
C THR A 395 17.01 -6.58 8.09
N ASN A 396 16.36 -5.43 8.20
CA ASN A 396 16.63 -4.54 9.32
C ASN A 396 16.21 -5.21 10.63
N THR A 397 16.91 -4.88 11.70
CA THR A 397 16.38 -5.13 13.04
C THR A 397 15.18 -4.21 13.31
N VAL A 398 14.35 -4.58 14.27
CA VAL A 398 13.22 -3.74 14.71
C VAL A 398 13.70 -2.36 15.17
N ASN A 399 14.86 -2.29 15.84
CA ASN A 399 15.43 -1.01 16.28
C ASN A 399 15.91 -0.15 15.11
N GLU A 400 16.54 -0.73 14.09
CA GLU A 400 16.97 0.01 12.89
C GLU A 400 15.75 0.62 12.15
N ASP A 401 14.64 -0.10 12.07
CA ASP A 401 13.41 0.45 11.49
C ASP A 401 12.87 1.64 12.31
N ILE A 402 12.99 1.60 13.65
CA ILE A 402 12.60 2.71 14.53
C ILE A 402 13.53 3.92 14.33
N GLU A 403 14.84 3.67 14.25
CA GLU A 403 15.82 4.73 14.01
C GLU A 403 15.61 5.39 12.63
N GLU A 404 15.29 4.60 11.58
CA GLU A 404 14.92 5.12 10.26
C GLU A 404 13.71 6.06 10.37
N MET A 405 12.65 5.63 11.06
CA MET A 405 11.43 6.41 11.25
C MET A 405 11.68 7.71 12.04
N ILE A 406 12.40 7.65 13.15
CA ILE A 406 12.74 8.83 13.98
C ILE A 406 13.58 9.82 13.16
N SER A 407 14.60 9.31 12.47
CA SER A 407 15.44 10.13 11.59
C SER A 407 14.64 10.77 10.45
N TRP A 408 13.65 10.03 9.93
CA TRP A 408 12.74 10.55 8.92
C TRP A 408 11.94 11.71 9.46
N PHE A 409 11.16 11.54 10.52
CA PHE A 409 10.29 12.58 11.04
C PHE A 409 11.05 13.81 11.53
N ASN A 410 12.16 13.63 12.25
CA ASN A 410 13.00 14.75 12.70
C ASN A 410 13.52 15.64 11.56
N GLY A 411 13.83 15.03 10.42
CA GLY A 411 14.33 15.79 9.26
C GLY A 411 13.22 16.26 8.30
N HIS A 412 12.14 15.49 8.19
CA HIS A 412 11.08 15.73 7.21
C HIS A 412 10.03 16.73 7.68
N ILE A 413 9.51 16.57 8.90
CA ILE A 413 8.40 17.38 9.41
C ILE A 413 8.70 18.90 9.42
N PRO A 414 9.87 19.38 9.90
CA PRO A 414 10.15 20.83 9.87
C PRO A 414 10.28 21.42 8.46
N LEU A 415 10.69 20.59 7.49
CA LEU A 415 10.80 21.02 6.10
C LEU A 415 9.43 20.96 5.40
N LEU A 416 8.63 19.93 5.69
CA LEU A 416 7.28 19.79 5.18
C LEU A 416 6.38 20.92 5.71
N ASP A 417 6.55 21.35 6.97
CA ASP A 417 5.84 22.49 7.53
C ASP A 417 6.05 23.75 6.70
N LYS A 418 7.30 24.02 6.32
CA LYS A 418 7.61 25.15 5.43
C LYS A 418 6.99 25.02 4.05
N ALA A 419 6.97 23.80 3.50
CA ALA A 419 6.37 23.53 2.20
C ALA A 419 4.85 23.74 2.23
N ILE A 420 4.17 23.25 3.26
CA ILE A 420 2.72 23.40 3.43
C ILE A 420 2.31 24.85 3.65
N LEU A 421 3.08 25.62 4.44
CA LEU A 421 2.82 27.04 4.65
C LEU A 421 2.89 27.83 3.33
N ASN A 422 3.67 27.38 2.36
CA ASN A 422 3.81 28.03 1.05
C ASN A 422 2.74 27.57 0.02
N ILE A 423 1.85 26.66 0.36
CA ILE A 423 0.73 26.32 -0.52
C ILE A 423 -0.20 27.54 -0.58
N ASP A 424 -0.55 27.97 -1.78
CA ASP A 424 -1.50 29.05 -1.99
C ASP A 424 -2.90 28.62 -1.52
N ASP A 425 -3.49 29.37 -0.60
CA ASP A 425 -4.83 29.13 -0.06
C ASP A 425 -5.84 30.18 -0.58
N GLY A 426 -5.47 30.89 -1.64
CA GLY A 426 -6.30 31.94 -2.24
C GLY A 426 -6.33 33.24 -1.45
N THR A 427 -5.52 33.37 -0.38
CA THR A 427 -5.40 34.62 0.36
C THR A 427 -4.34 35.56 -0.22
N SER A 428 -3.52 35.05 -1.17
CA SER A 428 -2.54 35.84 -1.91
C SER A 428 -3.01 36.15 -3.33
N ASP A 429 -2.79 37.36 -3.79
CA ASP A 429 -3.12 37.79 -5.17
C ASP A 429 -2.22 37.13 -6.25
N ILE A 430 -1.25 36.29 -5.85
CA ILE A 430 -0.28 35.66 -6.74
C ILE A 430 -0.39 34.14 -6.56
N LYS A 431 -1.07 33.48 -7.49
CA LYS A 431 -1.09 31.99 -7.55
C LYS A 431 0.27 31.48 -8.04
N PRO A 432 1.00 30.65 -7.26
CA PRO A 432 2.18 29.98 -7.79
C PRO A 432 1.76 29.03 -8.90
N MET A 433 2.28 29.24 -10.10
CA MET A 433 2.06 28.33 -11.21
C MET A 433 2.84 27.05 -10.89
N MET A 434 2.14 25.95 -10.58
CA MET A 434 2.76 24.64 -10.47
C MET A 434 3.47 24.31 -11.79
N THR A 435 4.78 24.25 -11.74
CA THR A 435 5.57 23.83 -12.90
C THR A 435 5.45 22.31 -13.01
N HIS A 436 4.60 21.86 -13.93
CA HIS A 436 4.68 20.50 -14.43
C HIS A 436 6.11 20.24 -14.93
N HIS A 437 6.81 19.31 -14.32
CA HIS A 437 7.97 18.68 -14.94
C HIS A 437 7.44 17.67 -15.97
N ASP A 438 7.01 18.19 -17.10
CA ASP A 438 6.69 17.35 -18.24
C ASP A 438 8.00 16.80 -18.85
N ASN A 439 8.18 15.50 -18.73
CA ASN A 439 8.97 14.72 -19.68
C ASN A 439 8.12 14.49 -20.95
N CYS A 440 7.55 15.55 -21.51
CA CYS A 440 6.97 15.56 -22.85
C CYS A 440 7.71 16.63 -23.63
N ASN A 441 8.02 16.36 -24.89
CA ASN A 441 8.65 17.25 -25.85
C ASN A 441 8.20 18.69 -25.61
N SER A 442 9.02 19.47 -24.90
CA SER A 442 8.71 20.84 -24.54
C SER A 442 8.56 21.66 -25.83
N ILE A 443 7.34 22.14 -26.11
CA ILE A 443 7.11 23.02 -27.23
C ILE A 443 7.78 24.35 -26.89
N ILE A 444 8.69 24.77 -27.74
CA ILE A 444 9.42 26.03 -27.65
C ILE A 444 8.62 27.09 -28.40
N TYR A 445 8.32 28.20 -27.76
CA TYR A 445 7.60 29.33 -28.40
C TYR A 445 8.52 30.54 -28.54
N ASN A 446 8.39 31.27 -29.61
CA ASN A 446 8.95 32.60 -29.73
C ASN A 446 8.14 33.62 -28.89
N LEU A 447 8.60 34.86 -28.82
CA LEU A 447 7.91 35.94 -28.06
C LEU A 447 6.53 36.30 -28.65
N GLN A 448 6.21 35.87 -29.86
CA GLN A 448 4.92 36.06 -30.49
C GLN A 448 3.96 34.87 -30.22
N GLY A 449 4.38 33.88 -29.38
CA GLY A 449 3.56 32.71 -29.05
C GLY A 449 3.49 31.63 -30.13
N GLN A 450 4.35 31.68 -31.13
CA GLN A 450 4.40 30.66 -32.19
C GLN A 450 5.36 29.53 -31.82
N PRO A 451 5.00 28.26 -32.05
CA PRO A 451 5.87 27.14 -31.77
C PRO A 451 7.10 27.12 -32.70
N VAL A 452 8.28 26.85 -32.14
CA VAL A 452 9.56 26.82 -32.86
C VAL A 452 10.20 25.45 -32.73
N ALA A 453 10.37 24.75 -33.84
CA ALA A 453 10.93 23.40 -33.86
C ALA A 453 12.45 23.35 -33.61
N LYS A 454 13.18 24.38 -34.05
CA LYS A 454 14.63 24.54 -33.83
C LYS A 454 14.90 26.00 -33.46
N PRO A 455 15.15 26.31 -32.19
CA PRO A 455 15.48 27.66 -31.77
C PRO A 455 16.91 28.02 -32.19
N GLU A 456 17.04 29.15 -32.87
CA GLU A 456 18.31 29.81 -33.14
C GLU A 456 18.53 30.89 -32.08
N GLY A 457 19.70 31.55 -32.04
CA GLY A 457 20.00 32.57 -31.03
C GLY A 457 18.84 33.56 -30.83
N GLY A 458 18.35 33.70 -29.60
CA GLY A 458 17.20 34.55 -29.29
C GLY A 458 16.53 34.26 -27.95
N VAL A 459 15.37 34.88 -27.74
CA VAL A 459 14.59 34.72 -26.52
C VAL A 459 13.34 33.85 -26.81
N TYR A 460 13.17 32.82 -26.02
CA TYR A 460 12.09 31.83 -26.19
C TYR A 460 11.36 31.59 -24.87
N ILE A 461 10.14 31.09 -24.96
CA ILE A 461 9.34 30.62 -23.86
C ILE A 461 9.28 29.10 -23.95
N ILE A 462 9.80 28.40 -22.94
CA ILE A 462 9.80 26.96 -22.81
C ILE A 462 9.13 26.63 -21.47
N ASN A 463 8.03 25.87 -21.48
CA ASN A 463 7.28 25.53 -20.29
C ASN A 463 6.93 26.78 -19.43
N GLY A 464 6.44 27.85 -20.11
CA GLY A 464 6.05 29.08 -19.47
C GLY A 464 7.21 29.97 -18.93
N LYS A 465 8.47 29.55 -19.07
CA LYS A 465 9.65 30.31 -18.62
C LYS A 465 10.40 30.90 -19.81
N LYS A 466 11.00 32.09 -19.57
CA LYS A 466 11.82 32.77 -20.56
C LYS A 466 13.25 32.26 -20.55
N TYR A 467 13.75 31.87 -21.72
CA TYR A 467 15.11 31.40 -21.95
C TYR A 467 15.79 32.27 -23.01
N VAL A 468 17.08 32.49 -22.82
CA VAL A 468 17.94 33.14 -23.83
C VAL A 468 18.86 32.05 -24.38
N ILE A 469 18.69 31.74 -25.67
CA ILE A 469 19.57 30.83 -26.42
C ILE A 469 20.61 31.69 -27.13
N LYS A 470 21.86 31.41 -26.89
CA LYS A 470 23.00 32.11 -27.48
C LYS A 470 23.42 31.50 -28.80
#